data_b6c6d27c216f64b3bfd6cf16cc98615d
#
_entry.id   b6c6d27c216f64b3bfd6cf16cc98615d
#
_cell.length_a   1.000
_cell.length_b   1.000
_cell.length_c   1.000
_cell.angle_alpha   90.00
_cell.angle_beta   90.00
_cell.angle_gamma   90.00
#
_symmetry.space_group_name_H-M   'P 1'
#
loop_
_entity.id
_entity.type
_entity.pdbx_description
1 polymer ?
#
loop_
_entity_poly.entity_id
_entity_poly.type
_entity_poly.pdbx_seq_one_letter_code
_entity_poly.pdbx_strand_id
1 'polypeptide(L)'
;MDGVQIRIRGKVQGVGFRPFVWQLARAQARCGDVCNDGDGVLVRLVGGDDGFTAALADHCPPLARIDSTACIPYRWAATPQDFTIRESGAGRMRT
;
A
#
# COMPACT_ATOMS: atom_id res chain seq x y z
N MET A 1 -3.20 -0.29 18.17
CA MET A 1 -2.13 0.52 17.53
C MET A 1 -2.72 1.31 16.38
N ASP A 2 -2.50 2.59 16.37
CA ASP A 2 -3.04 3.44 15.33
C ASP A 2 -2.20 3.34 14.06
N GLY A 3 -2.87 3.47 12.93
CA GLY A 3 -2.22 3.47 11.65
C GLY A 3 -3.07 4.19 10.63
N VAL A 4 -2.71 4.05 9.37
CA VAL A 4 -3.45 4.63 8.25
C VAL A 4 -3.62 3.61 7.16
N GLN A 5 -4.68 3.78 6.39
CA GLN A 5 -4.98 2.97 5.22
C GLN A 5 -5.04 3.90 4.02
N ILE A 6 -4.27 3.58 2.99
CA ILE A 6 -4.16 4.42 1.80
C ILE A 6 -4.69 3.64 0.62
N ARG A 7 -5.77 4.14 0.02
CA ARG A 7 -6.32 3.57 -1.20
C ARG A 7 -5.72 4.29 -2.39
N ILE A 8 -5.13 3.54 -3.31
CA ILE A 8 -4.47 4.10 -4.49
C ILE A 8 -5.19 3.58 -5.73
N ARG A 9 -5.71 4.50 -6.53
CA ARG A 9 -6.40 4.17 -7.77
C ARG A 9 -5.62 4.71 -8.95
N GLY A 10 -5.74 4.00 -10.08
CA GLY A 10 -5.08 4.37 -11.31
C GLY A 10 -4.54 3.13 -11.99
N LYS A 11 -3.50 3.32 -12.81
CA LYS A 11 -2.83 2.19 -13.45
C LYS A 11 -1.75 1.67 -12.51
N VAL A 12 -2.18 0.85 -11.55
CA VAL A 12 -1.32 0.39 -10.45
C VAL A 12 -1.32 -1.13 -10.29
N GLN A 13 -2.03 -1.85 -11.15
CA GLN A 13 -2.03 -3.31 -11.13
C GLN A 13 -1.36 -3.84 -12.38
N GLY A 14 -0.57 -4.89 -12.23
CA GLY A 14 0.13 -5.50 -13.35
C GLY A 14 1.33 -4.72 -13.85
N VAL A 15 1.82 -3.75 -13.08
CA VAL A 15 2.93 -2.88 -13.48
C VAL A 15 4.05 -2.85 -12.42
N GLY A 16 4.05 -3.82 -11.51
CA GLY A 16 5.08 -3.88 -10.47
C GLY A 16 4.90 -2.89 -9.33
N PHE A 17 3.68 -2.39 -9.15
CA PHE A 17 3.45 -1.34 -8.18
C PHE A 17 3.59 -1.85 -6.74
N ARG A 18 3.11 -3.07 -6.44
CA ARG A 18 3.24 -3.62 -5.09
C ARG A 18 4.70 -3.79 -4.65
N PRO A 19 5.60 -4.37 -5.49
CA PRO A 19 7.02 -4.40 -5.14
C PRO A 19 7.62 -3.01 -4.93
N PHE A 20 7.19 -2.03 -5.72
CA PHE A 20 7.63 -0.65 -5.55
C PHE A 20 7.23 -0.12 -4.18
N VAL A 21 5.97 -0.32 -3.78
CA VAL A 21 5.49 0.11 -2.45
C VAL A 21 6.30 -0.58 -1.35
N TRP A 22 6.55 -1.87 -1.50
CA TRP A 22 7.32 -2.65 -0.54
C TRP A 22 8.73 -2.10 -0.38
N GLN A 23 9.39 -1.80 -1.50
CA GLN A 23 10.75 -1.24 -1.45
C GLN A 23 10.77 0.12 -0.77
N LEU A 24 9.79 0.97 -1.08
CA LEU A 24 9.71 2.29 -0.47
C LEU A 24 9.47 2.19 1.04
N ALA A 25 8.56 1.32 1.44
CA ALA A 25 8.27 1.13 2.85
C ALA A 25 9.49 0.63 3.62
N ARG A 26 10.24 -0.30 3.05
CA ARG A 26 11.44 -0.81 3.70
C ARG A 26 12.52 0.27 3.77
N ALA A 27 12.65 1.08 2.72
CA ALA A 27 13.61 2.17 2.72
C ALA A 27 13.31 3.19 3.83
N GLN A 28 12.03 3.35 4.17
CA GLN A 28 11.60 4.27 5.22
C GLN A 28 11.39 3.59 6.57
N ALA A 29 11.76 2.31 6.68
CA ALA A 29 11.58 1.52 7.90
C ALA A 29 10.12 1.51 8.37
N ARG A 30 9.16 1.43 7.43
CA ARG A 30 7.74 1.39 7.75
C ARG A 30 7.27 -0.06 7.88
N CYS A 31 6.25 -0.26 8.70
CA CYS A 31 5.64 -1.57 8.90
C CYS A 31 4.19 -1.52 8.44
N GLY A 32 3.69 -2.66 7.97
CA GLY A 32 2.32 -2.77 7.48
C GLY A 32 2.22 -3.75 6.34
N ASP A 33 1.34 -3.46 5.37
CA ASP A 33 1.19 -4.34 4.23
C ASP A 33 0.63 -3.58 3.02
N VAL A 34 0.70 -4.25 1.87
CA VAL A 34 0.12 -3.76 0.63
C VAL A 34 -0.52 -4.94 -0.10
N CYS A 35 -1.68 -4.70 -0.69
CA CYS A 35 -2.37 -5.71 -1.50
C CYS A 35 -3.12 -5.06 -2.65
N ASN A 36 -3.43 -5.86 -3.68
CA ASN A 36 -4.37 -5.46 -4.72
C ASN A 36 -5.77 -5.93 -4.33
N ASP A 37 -6.77 -5.15 -4.69
CA ASP A 37 -8.15 -5.59 -4.63
C ASP A 37 -8.90 -5.01 -5.84
N GLY A 38 -10.22 -5.18 -5.88
CA GLY A 38 -10.98 -4.74 -7.04
C GLY A 38 -10.98 -3.24 -7.28
N ASP A 39 -10.58 -2.45 -6.27
CA ASP A 39 -10.59 -1.00 -6.35
C ASP A 39 -9.20 -0.38 -6.51
N GLY A 40 -8.18 -1.20 -6.68
CA GLY A 40 -6.82 -0.69 -6.85
C GLY A 40 -5.85 -1.33 -5.87
N VAL A 41 -4.94 -0.52 -5.36
CA VAL A 41 -3.94 -0.96 -4.38
C VAL A 41 -4.32 -0.39 -3.02
N LEU A 42 -4.24 -1.24 -2.00
CA LEU A 42 -4.50 -0.84 -0.63
C LEU A 42 -3.24 -1.00 0.19
N VAL A 43 -2.77 0.11 0.77
CA VAL A 43 -1.60 0.14 1.63
C VAL A 43 -2.07 0.41 3.05
N ARG A 44 -1.55 -0.35 4.02
CA ARG A 44 -1.82 -0.09 5.42
C ARG A 44 -0.50 0.08 6.14
N LEU A 45 -0.39 1.14 6.93
CA LEU A 45 0.84 1.47 7.65
C LEU A 45 0.57 1.58 9.13
N VAL A 46 1.55 1.19 9.92
CA VAL A 46 1.57 1.49 11.35
C VAL A 46 2.02 2.94 11.50
N GLY A 47 1.30 3.72 12.29
CA GLY A 47 1.59 5.13 12.46
C GLY A 47 0.93 5.99 11.41
N GLY A 48 1.39 7.20 11.24
CA GLY A 48 0.82 8.14 10.28
C GLY A 48 1.40 7.96 8.88
N ASP A 49 0.87 8.74 7.94
CA ASP A 49 1.37 8.77 6.57
C ASP A 49 2.82 9.29 6.53
N ASP A 50 3.09 10.38 7.21
CA ASP A 50 4.44 10.96 7.32
C ASP A 50 5.14 11.15 5.99
N GLY A 51 4.37 11.55 4.97
CA GLY A 51 4.94 11.79 3.64
C GLY A 51 5.02 10.56 2.76
N PHE A 52 4.50 9.43 3.20
CA PHE A 52 4.58 8.19 2.43
C PHE A 52 3.81 8.29 1.11
N THR A 53 2.60 8.86 1.14
CA THR A 53 1.80 9.05 -0.08
C THR A 53 2.51 9.98 -1.06
N ALA A 54 3.11 11.06 -0.57
CA ALA A 54 3.87 11.96 -1.43
C ALA A 54 5.07 11.26 -2.05
N ALA A 55 5.76 10.42 -1.30
CA ALA A 55 6.89 9.66 -1.81
C ALA A 55 6.46 8.66 -2.88
N LEU A 56 5.29 8.03 -2.72
CA LEU A 56 4.75 7.14 -3.75
C LEU A 56 4.55 7.89 -5.07
N ALA A 57 4.00 9.11 -5.00
CA ALA A 57 3.79 9.90 -6.20
C ALA A 57 5.11 10.36 -6.82
N ASP A 58 6.08 10.75 -5.99
CA ASP A 58 7.37 11.24 -6.46
C ASP A 58 8.19 10.15 -7.16
N HIS A 59 8.08 8.92 -6.70
CA HIS A 59 8.89 7.81 -7.21
C HIS A 59 8.08 6.81 -8.02
N CYS A 60 6.89 7.19 -8.45
CA CYS A 60 5.99 6.30 -9.18
C CYS A 60 6.70 5.69 -10.39
N PRO A 61 6.64 4.36 -10.58
CA PRO A 61 7.26 3.73 -11.74
C PRO A 61 6.69 4.26 -13.06
N PRO A 62 7.48 4.28 -14.12
CA PRO A 62 7.03 4.87 -15.38
C PRO A 62 5.83 4.17 -16.02
N LEU A 63 5.65 2.88 -15.75
CA LEU A 63 4.50 2.14 -16.30
C LEU A 63 3.25 2.28 -15.44
N ALA A 64 3.37 2.84 -14.25
CA ALA A 64 2.24 3.03 -13.35
C ALA A 64 1.74 4.47 -13.43
N ARG A 65 0.49 4.66 -13.04
CA ARG A 65 -0.10 5.99 -12.94
C ARG A 65 -1.01 6.04 -11.73
N ILE A 66 -0.79 7.01 -10.86
CA ILE A 66 -1.65 7.23 -9.70
C ILE A 66 -2.66 8.31 -10.08
N ASP A 67 -3.93 7.93 -10.14
CA ASP A 67 -5.01 8.87 -10.46
C ASP A 67 -5.56 9.53 -9.21
N SER A 68 -5.66 8.78 -8.12
CA SER A 68 -6.17 9.32 -6.86
C SER A 68 -5.65 8.50 -5.69
N THR A 69 -5.58 9.15 -4.53
CA THR A 69 -5.25 8.50 -3.28
C THR A 69 -6.25 8.95 -2.22
N ALA A 70 -6.55 8.08 -1.27
CA ALA A 70 -7.38 8.40 -0.13
C ALA A 70 -6.76 7.76 1.10
N CYS A 71 -6.52 8.58 2.12
CA CYS A 71 -5.90 8.14 3.35
C CYS A 71 -6.91 8.27 4.48
N ILE A 72 -7.16 7.18 5.18
CA ILE A 72 -8.08 7.17 6.31
C ILE A 72 -7.41 6.51 7.50
N PRO A 73 -7.87 6.79 8.73
CA PRO A 73 -7.33 6.10 9.89
C PRO A 73 -7.60 4.60 9.81
N TYR A 74 -6.67 3.83 10.33
CA TYR A 74 -6.80 2.39 10.41
C TYR A 74 -6.30 1.93 11.77
N ARG A 75 -7.02 1.01 12.38
CA ARG A 75 -6.62 0.50 13.70
C ARG A 75 -6.14 -0.93 13.56
N TRP A 76 -4.89 -1.15 13.94
CA TRP A 76 -4.30 -2.47 13.90
C TRP A 76 -4.70 -3.27 15.14
N ALA A 77 -5.23 -4.46 14.92
CA ALA A 77 -5.49 -5.39 16.03
C ALA A 77 -4.20 -5.97 16.58
N ALA A 78 -3.26 -6.26 15.68
CA ALA A 78 -1.93 -6.73 16.06
C ALA A 78 -0.91 -5.97 15.22
N THR A 79 0.09 -5.38 15.85
CA THR A 79 1.07 -4.55 15.17
C THR A 79 2.03 -5.40 14.34
N PRO A 80 2.07 -5.21 13.03
CA PRO A 80 3.06 -5.93 12.20
C PRO A 80 4.47 -5.43 12.52
N GLN A 81 5.43 -6.32 12.39
CA GLN A 81 6.83 -6.00 12.67
C GLN A 81 7.65 -5.77 11.41
N ASP A 82 7.01 -5.89 10.24
CA ASP A 82 7.69 -5.74 8.96
C ASP A 82 6.65 -5.25 7.96
N PHE A 83 7.11 -4.97 6.74
CA PHE A 83 6.21 -4.62 5.65
C PHE A 83 6.15 -5.80 4.69
N THR A 84 4.93 -6.24 4.37
CA THR A 84 4.71 -7.43 3.56
C THR A 84 3.80 -7.13 2.38
N ILE A 85 3.96 -7.91 1.30
CA ILE A 85 3.05 -7.90 0.18
C ILE A 85 2.04 -9.02 0.40
N ARG A 86 0.76 -8.65 0.47
CA ARG A 86 -0.30 -9.64 0.67
C ARG A 86 -0.86 -10.08 -0.67
N GLU A 87 -1.38 -11.30 -0.70
CA GLU A 87 -2.10 -11.78 -1.85
C GLU A 87 -3.34 -10.93 -2.10
N SER A 88 -3.76 -10.86 -3.35
CA SER A 88 -4.98 -10.16 -3.70
C SER A 88 -6.17 -10.79 -2.99
N GLY A 89 -6.90 -9.96 -2.25
CA GLY A 89 -8.07 -10.45 -1.52
C GLY A 89 -9.18 -10.96 -2.41
N ALA A 90 -9.23 -10.48 -3.64
CA ALA A 90 -10.25 -10.92 -4.59
C ALA A 90 -9.97 -12.33 -5.10
N GLY A 91 -8.80 -12.79 -4.92
CA GLY A 91 -8.43 -14.09 -5.42
C GLY A 91 -8.94 -15.23 -4.61
N ARG A 92 -9.34 -15.17 -3.79
CA ARG A 92 -9.46 -16.26 -3.04
C ARG A 92 -10.47 -17.08 -2.91
N MET A 93 -10.64 -17.28 -3.29
CA MET A 93 -11.55 -17.78 -3.06
C MET A 93 -11.77 -18.92 -3.39
N ARG A 94 -11.30 -19.01 -3.49
CA ARG A 94 -11.43 -19.83 -3.75
C ARG A 94 -11.38 -20.57 -3.54
N THR A 95 -11.33 -20.66 -3.53
CA THR A 95 -11.32 -21.19 -3.38
C THR A 95 -11.27 -21.73 -3.31
#